data_6dae82b144cb4556260f98a79200a84c
#
_entry.id   6dae82b144cb4556260f98a79200a84c
#
_cell.length_a   1.000
_cell.length_b   1.000
_cell.length_c   1.000
_cell.angle_alpha   90.00
_cell.angle_beta   90.00
_cell.angle_gamma   90.00
#
_symmetry.space_group_name_H-M   'P 1'
#
loop_
_entity.id
_entity.type
_entity.pdbx_description
1 polymer ?
#
loop_
_entity_poly.entity_id
_entity_poly.type
_entity_poly.pdbx_seq_one_letter_code
_entity_poly.pdbx_strand_id
1 'polypeptide(L)'
;MPKVIFKFDEDKNLFNIWETCSLDVRYGVDFSKSLSPRIVGLCKNKKFEECEEKLKQYVKKPYRNELIYISVRAFNEAWSKINKEFFLRLSKVMKKPICSEEFTAYITTITRCPYHYNKNPYFFVNLFKSIPNILENSAHEIMHIQFHNTYWSDVEKQIGKEKTSDLKEALTVLLNVEFKDLWLVKDEGYTIHKELRDFIEREWKKHKDFDKLIDSCIEYLKKY
;
A
#
# COMPACT_ATOMS: atom_id res chain seq x y z
N MET A 1 4.06 -6.89 20.36
CA MET A 1 3.22 -7.26 19.20
C MET A 1 3.12 -6.06 18.28
N PRO A 2 3.34 -6.22 16.98
CA PRO A 2 3.29 -5.10 16.04
C PRO A 2 1.94 -4.37 16.08
N LYS A 3 1.95 -3.08 15.77
CA LYS A 3 0.75 -2.23 15.76
C LYS A 3 0.76 -1.29 14.55
N VAL A 4 -0.44 -0.87 14.13
CA VAL A 4 -0.62 0.19 13.14
C VAL A 4 -1.22 1.40 13.84
N ILE A 5 -0.68 2.57 13.57
CA ILE A 5 -1.16 3.84 14.11
C ILE A 5 -1.58 4.74 12.96
N PHE A 6 -2.87 5.03 12.88
CA PHE A 6 -3.40 5.99 11.91
C PHE A 6 -3.21 7.41 12.41
N LYS A 7 -2.67 8.27 11.55
CA LYS A 7 -2.41 9.68 11.83
C LYS A 7 -2.77 10.54 10.63
N PHE A 8 -3.16 11.77 10.88
CA PHE A 8 -3.18 12.81 9.85
C PHE A 8 -2.00 13.76 10.09
N ASP A 9 -1.23 13.97 9.04
CA ASP A 9 -0.10 14.88 9.00
C ASP A 9 -0.22 15.73 7.73
N GLU A 10 -0.38 17.05 7.92
CA GLU A 10 -0.61 17.98 6.81
C GLU A 10 0.56 18.00 5.84
N ASP A 11 1.79 18.06 6.35
CA ASP A 11 2.98 18.16 5.51
C ASP A 11 3.20 16.86 4.71
N LYS A 12 2.96 15.69 5.31
CA LYS A 12 2.99 14.41 4.61
C LYS A 12 1.94 14.33 3.51
N ASN A 13 0.71 14.80 3.78
CA ASN A 13 -0.34 14.81 2.77
C ASN A 13 -0.01 15.79 1.62
N LEU A 14 0.53 16.98 1.92
CA LEU A 14 0.95 17.95 0.90
C LEU A 14 2.08 17.38 0.03
N PHE A 15 3.07 16.75 0.65
CA PHE A 15 4.16 16.10 -0.07
C PHE A 15 3.66 15.00 -1.00
N ASN A 16 2.72 14.16 -0.54
CA ASN A 16 2.10 13.12 -1.37
C ASN A 16 1.34 13.72 -2.58
N ILE A 17 0.61 14.83 -2.38
CA ILE A 17 -0.07 15.54 -3.47
C ILE A 17 0.95 16.06 -4.49
N TRP A 18 2.00 16.75 -4.03
CA TRP A 18 3.05 17.27 -4.89
C TRP A 18 3.76 16.19 -5.69
N GLU A 19 4.18 15.12 -5.03
CA GLU A 19 4.85 14.00 -5.68
C GLU A 19 3.97 13.37 -6.76
N THR A 20 2.66 13.22 -6.49
CA THR A 20 1.69 12.65 -7.44
C THR A 20 1.55 13.49 -8.72
N CYS A 21 1.79 14.82 -8.67
CA CYS A 21 1.67 15.68 -9.85
C CYS A 21 2.72 15.38 -10.95
N SER A 22 3.86 14.79 -10.59
CA SER A 22 4.99 14.55 -11.50
C SER A 22 5.27 13.06 -11.75
N LEU A 23 4.41 12.17 -11.27
CA LEU A 23 4.57 10.73 -11.47
C LEU A 23 4.21 10.32 -12.90
N ASP A 24 5.00 9.38 -13.41
CA ASP A 24 4.68 8.67 -14.64
C ASP A 24 3.51 7.67 -14.43
N VAL A 25 2.92 7.26 -15.54
CA VAL A 25 1.91 6.18 -15.56
C VAL A 25 2.53 4.89 -15.01
N ARG A 26 1.88 4.28 -14.03
CA ARG A 26 2.34 3.06 -13.39
C ARG A 26 1.24 2.01 -13.39
N TYR A 27 1.56 0.80 -13.83
CA TYR A 27 0.59 -0.31 -13.95
C TYR A 27 -0.70 0.07 -14.71
N GLY A 28 -0.55 0.96 -15.73
CA GLY A 28 -1.69 1.47 -16.51
C GLY A 28 -2.48 2.58 -15.82
N VAL A 29 -2.09 3.03 -14.63
CA VAL A 29 -2.77 4.08 -13.86
C VAL A 29 -1.98 5.38 -13.87
N ASP A 30 -2.62 6.45 -14.32
CA ASP A 30 -2.14 7.83 -14.20
C ASP A 30 -2.78 8.50 -12.98
N PHE A 31 -2.05 8.47 -11.88
CA PHE A 31 -2.54 9.04 -10.62
C PHE A 31 -2.73 10.56 -10.67
N SER A 32 -1.99 11.28 -11.54
CA SER A 32 -2.14 12.72 -11.69
C SER A 32 -3.52 13.14 -12.17
N LYS A 33 -4.21 12.26 -12.93
CA LYS A 33 -5.60 12.50 -13.39
C LYS A 33 -6.64 12.55 -12.26
N SER A 34 -6.31 12.03 -11.10
CA SER A 34 -7.18 12.13 -9.92
C SER A 34 -7.08 13.49 -9.21
N LEU A 35 -6.11 14.31 -9.59
CA LEU A 35 -5.91 15.66 -9.05
C LEU A 35 -6.59 16.70 -9.93
N SER A 36 -6.97 17.84 -9.34
CA SER A 36 -7.50 18.94 -10.14
C SER A 36 -6.41 19.49 -11.08
N PRO A 37 -6.75 19.89 -12.34
CA PRO A 37 -5.78 20.45 -13.28
C PRO A 37 -5.01 21.65 -12.69
N ARG A 38 -5.64 22.41 -11.79
CA ARG A 38 -5.01 23.54 -11.12
C ARG A 38 -3.90 23.10 -10.16
N ILE A 39 -4.09 22.03 -9.40
CA ILE A 39 -3.05 21.46 -8.51
C ILE A 39 -1.89 20.93 -9.37
N VAL A 40 -2.19 20.18 -10.43
CA VAL A 40 -1.17 19.66 -11.35
C VAL A 40 -0.36 20.80 -11.95
N GLY A 41 -1.00 21.85 -12.49
CA GLY A 41 -0.33 23.02 -13.06
C GLY A 41 0.49 23.81 -12.03
N LEU A 42 0.13 23.75 -10.76
CA LEU A 42 0.87 24.38 -9.67
C LEU A 42 2.19 23.66 -9.35
N CYS A 43 2.18 22.31 -9.35
CA CYS A 43 3.24 21.48 -8.78
C CYS A 43 4.10 20.74 -9.81
N LYS A 44 3.55 20.39 -10.99
CA LYS A 44 4.23 19.55 -11.97
C LYS A 44 5.57 20.15 -12.41
N ASN A 45 6.63 19.33 -12.36
CA ASN A 45 8.01 19.70 -12.72
C ASN A 45 8.62 20.82 -11.86
N LYS A 46 8.12 21.04 -10.65
CA LYS A 46 8.67 21.99 -9.69
C LYS A 46 9.15 21.27 -8.43
N LYS A 47 10.09 21.86 -7.71
CA LYS A 47 10.47 21.39 -6.38
C LYS A 47 9.34 21.65 -5.38
N PHE A 48 9.28 20.84 -4.32
CA PHE A 48 8.22 20.96 -3.30
C PHE A 48 8.19 22.36 -2.69
N GLU A 49 9.36 22.90 -2.35
CA GLU A 49 9.53 24.22 -1.72
C GLU A 49 8.99 25.37 -2.58
N GLU A 50 8.99 25.21 -3.91
CA GLU A 50 8.50 26.25 -4.85
C GLU A 50 6.96 26.33 -4.90
N CYS A 51 6.27 25.26 -4.48
CA CYS A 51 4.82 25.21 -4.55
C CYS A 51 4.12 24.99 -3.21
N GLU A 52 4.84 24.64 -2.14
CA GLU A 52 4.30 24.28 -0.82
C GLU A 52 3.31 25.31 -0.28
N GLU A 53 3.70 26.59 -0.19
CA GLU A 53 2.84 27.63 0.38
C GLU A 53 1.54 27.84 -0.42
N LYS A 54 1.62 27.77 -1.75
CA LYS A 54 0.45 27.88 -2.61
C LYS A 54 -0.43 26.65 -2.50
N LEU A 55 0.17 25.47 -2.39
CA LEU A 55 -0.52 24.22 -2.20
C LEU A 55 -1.25 24.20 -0.84
N LYS A 56 -0.60 24.66 0.23
CA LYS A 56 -1.21 24.85 1.57
C LYS A 56 -2.46 25.72 1.49
N GLN A 57 -2.38 26.86 0.82
CA GLN A 57 -3.53 27.76 0.66
C GLN A 57 -4.69 27.08 -0.10
N TYR A 58 -4.37 26.25 -1.09
CA TYR A 58 -5.37 25.57 -1.91
C TYR A 58 -6.11 24.46 -1.17
N VAL A 59 -5.41 23.69 -0.34
CA VAL A 59 -5.98 22.55 0.39
C VAL A 59 -6.39 22.86 1.85
N LYS A 60 -6.21 24.11 2.31
CA LYS A 60 -6.42 24.54 3.70
C LYS A 60 -7.83 24.30 4.24
N LYS A 61 -8.85 24.37 3.40
CA LYS A 61 -10.25 24.20 3.82
C LYS A 61 -10.59 22.80 4.37
N PRO A 62 -10.18 21.70 3.71
CA PRO A 62 -10.39 20.34 4.22
C PRO A 62 -9.73 20.08 5.57
N TYR A 63 -8.54 20.64 5.83
CA TYR A 63 -7.73 20.31 7.00
C TYR A 63 -8.26 20.85 8.34
N ARG A 64 -9.13 21.86 8.28
CA ARG A 64 -9.80 22.39 9.48
C ARG A 64 -11.04 21.59 9.87
N ASN A 65 -11.36 20.53 9.15
CA ASN A 65 -12.55 19.75 9.38
C ASN A 65 -12.30 18.69 10.47
N GLU A 66 -13.04 18.76 11.56
CA GLU A 66 -13.01 17.77 12.65
C GLU A 66 -13.25 16.32 12.17
N LEU A 67 -13.93 16.14 11.02
CA LEU A 67 -14.16 14.83 10.42
C LEU A 67 -12.86 14.07 10.12
N ILE A 68 -11.74 14.75 9.83
CA ILE A 68 -10.45 14.08 9.67
C ILE A 68 -10.04 13.38 10.96
N TYR A 69 -10.16 14.06 12.10
CA TYR A 69 -9.78 13.49 13.40
C TYR A 69 -10.76 12.42 13.88
N ILE A 70 -12.04 12.56 13.53
CA ILE A 70 -13.04 11.50 13.75
C ILE A 70 -12.68 10.27 12.93
N SER A 71 -12.30 10.42 11.66
CA SER A 71 -11.85 9.33 10.80
C SER A 71 -10.59 8.66 11.33
N VAL A 72 -9.59 9.44 11.80
CA VAL A 72 -8.38 8.91 12.44
C VAL A 72 -8.75 7.98 13.61
N ARG A 73 -9.63 8.42 14.49
CA ARG A 73 -10.09 7.61 15.63
C ARG A 73 -10.81 6.35 15.19
N ALA A 74 -11.73 6.47 14.23
CA ALA A 74 -12.50 5.34 13.70
C ALA A 74 -11.59 4.29 13.05
N PHE A 75 -10.57 4.70 12.29
CA PHE A 75 -9.63 3.78 11.65
C PHE A 75 -8.72 3.09 12.68
N ASN A 76 -8.23 3.81 13.69
CA ASN A 76 -7.47 3.20 14.79
C ASN A 76 -8.31 2.18 15.54
N GLU A 77 -9.56 2.50 15.88
CA GLU A 77 -10.45 1.58 16.55
C GLU A 77 -10.74 0.34 15.70
N ALA A 78 -11.11 0.53 14.44
CA ALA A 78 -11.40 -0.57 13.53
C ALA A 78 -10.19 -1.52 13.37
N TRP A 79 -8.99 -0.96 13.15
CA TRP A 79 -7.77 -1.77 13.04
C TRP A 79 -7.46 -2.52 14.33
N SER A 80 -7.68 -1.91 15.49
CA SER A 80 -7.43 -2.56 16.79
C SER A 80 -8.15 -3.90 16.95
N LYS A 81 -9.31 -4.09 16.30
CA LYS A 81 -10.11 -5.32 16.36
C LYS A 81 -9.47 -6.48 15.60
N ILE A 82 -8.71 -6.19 14.56
CA ILE A 82 -8.09 -7.22 13.70
C ILE A 82 -6.56 -7.30 13.86
N ASN A 83 -5.93 -6.33 14.50
CA ASN A 83 -4.47 -6.16 14.58
C ASN A 83 -3.72 -7.44 14.95
N LYS A 84 -4.14 -8.09 16.04
CA LYS A 84 -3.48 -9.30 16.54
C LYS A 84 -3.56 -10.44 15.53
N GLU A 85 -4.74 -10.69 15.03
CA GLU A 85 -5.00 -11.80 14.12
C GLU A 85 -4.30 -11.58 12.77
N PHE A 86 -4.34 -10.34 12.25
CA PHE A 86 -3.65 -9.99 11.03
C PHE A 86 -2.15 -10.28 11.10
N PHE A 87 -1.45 -9.76 12.09
CA PHE A 87 0.01 -9.96 12.19
C PHE A 87 0.41 -11.40 12.49
N LEU A 88 -0.37 -12.14 13.26
CA LEU A 88 -0.13 -13.57 13.46
C LEU A 88 -0.24 -14.35 12.14
N ARG A 89 -1.30 -14.10 11.35
CA ARG A 89 -1.48 -14.74 10.04
C ARG A 89 -0.41 -14.31 9.05
N LEU A 90 -0.07 -13.01 8.97
CA LEU A 90 0.94 -12.51 8.05
C LEU A 90 2.30 -13.17 8.30
N SER A 91 2.73 -13.24 9.56
CA SER A 91 3.97 -13.91 9.93
C SER A 91 3.95 -15.41 9.57
N LYS A 92 2.81 -16.08 9.78
CA LYS A 92 2.63 -17.50 9.42
C LYS A 92 2.63 -17.71 7.90
N VAL A 93 1.88 -16.90 7.16
CA VAL A 93 1.78 -16.98 5.69
C VAL A 93 3.14 -16.74 5.05
N MET A 94 3.83 -15.67 5.41
CA MET A 94 5.13 -15.33 4.82
C MET A 94 6.32 -16.03 5.49
N LYS A 95 6.10 -16.87 6.52
CA LYS A 95 7.15 -17.63 7.23
C LYS A 95 8.31 -16.76 7.73
N LYS A 96 8.05 -15.51 8.05
CA LYS A 96 9.05 -14.54 8.53
C LYS A 96 8.48 -13.78 9.73
N PRO A 97 9.33 -13.38 10.69
CA PRO A 97 8.92 -12.43 11.72
C PRO A 97 8.51 -11.11 11.07
N ILE A 98 7.58 -10.39 11.70
CA ILE A 98 7.16 -9.07 11.20
C ILE A 98 8.34 -8.09 11.32
N CYS A 99 8.59 -7.36 10.24
CA CYS A 99 9.78 -6.54 10.05
C CYS A 99 9.83 -5.27 10.91
N SER A 100 8.72 -4.90 11.57
CA SER A 100 8.65 -3.72 12.44
C SER A 100 7.66 -3.90 13.58
N GLU A 101 7.94 -3.26 14.72
CA GLU A 101 7.02 -3.20 15.86
C GLU A 101 5.93 -2.13 15.69
N GLU A 102 6.12 -1.17 14.81
CA GLU A 102 5.15 -0.11 14.52
C GLU A 102 5.12 0.22 13.04
N PHE A 103 3.91 0.38 12.50
CA PHE A 103 3.63 0.91 11.17
C PHE A 103 2.79 2.17 11.32
N THR A 104 3.16 3.25 10.64
CA THR A 104 2.37 4.47 10.62
C THR A 104 1.53 4.53 9.34
N ALA A 105 0.21 4.64 9.48
CA ALA A 105 -0.72 4.89 8.38
C ALA A 105 -1.08 6.38 8.32
N TYR A 106 -0.50 7.11 7.38
CA TYR A 106 -0.85 8.52 7.15
C TYR A 106 -2.11 8.63 6.32
N ILE A 107 -3.07 9.42 6.80
CA ILE A 107 -4.28 9.72 6.02
C ILE A 107 -3.94 10.73 4.93
N THR A 108 -4.32 10.41 3.69
CA THR A 108 -4.19 11.31 2.54
C THR A 108 -5.56 11.67 1.97
N THR A 109 -5.63 12.83 1.33
CA THR A 109 -6.85 13.33 0.66
C THR A 109 -6.88 13.02 -0.85
N ILE A 110 -5.93 12.23 -1.34
CA ILE A 110 -5.83 11.83 -2.74
C ILE A 110 -5.85 10.30 -2.89
N THR A 111 -6.05 9.82 -4.11
CA THR A 111 -6.22 8.38 -4.39
C THR A 111 -4.94 7.58 -4.32
N ARG A 112 -3.77 8.21 -4.53
CA ARG A 112 -2.48 7.54 -4.43
C ARG A 112 -2.10 7.29 -2.98
N CYS A 113 -1.83 6.04 -2.64
CA CYS A 113 -1.44 5.58 -1.31
C CYS A 113 -0.08 4.88 -1.36
N PRO A 114 1.05 5.62 -1.42
CA PRO A 114 2.37 5.04 -1.44
C PRO A 114 2.78 4.51 -0.06
N TYR A 115 3.80 3.62 -0.05
CA TYR A 115 4.43 3.14 1.19
C TYR A 115 5.94 3.39 1.19
N HIS A 116 6.51 3.36 2.40
CA HIS A 116 7.94 3.46 2.65
C HIS A 116 8.34 2.35 3.63
N TYR A 117 9.34 1.55 3.27
CA TYR A 117 9.69 0.31 3.96
C TYR A 117 10.96 0.40 4.83
N ASN A 118 11.53 1.60 4.96
CA ASN A 118 12.75 1.83 5.75
C ASN A 118 12.51 1.65 7.28
N LYS A 119 13.51 1.98 8.10
CA LYS A 119 13.56 1.76 9.56
C LYS A 119 12.29 2.13 10.34
N ASN A 120 11.54 3.14 9.89
CA ASN A 120 10.25 3.53 10.44
C ASN A 120 9.20 3.44 9.33
N PRO A 121 8.69 2.25 9.03
CA PRO A 121 7.82 2.04 7.88
C PRO A 121 6.51 2.79 8.03
N TYR A 122 6.09 3.41 6.93
CA TYR A 122 4.80 4.07 6.87
C TYR A 122 4.16 3.90 5.50
N PHE A 123 2.86 4.13 5.44
CA PHE A 123 2.08 4.11 4.21
C PHE A 123 0.95 5.13 4.28
N PHE A 124 0.31 5.36 3.14
CA PHE A 124 -0.84 6.25 3.08
C PHE A 124 -2.13 5.47 2.89
N VAL A 125 -3.23 6.03 3.43
CA VAL A 125 -4.60 5.55 3.20
C VAL A 125 -5.51 6.72 2.85
N ASN A 126 -6.43 6.51 1.92
CA ASN A 126 -7.31 7.57 1.43
C ASN A 126 -8.47 7.83 2.41
N LEU A 127 -8.60 9.08 2.88
CA LEU A 127 -9.64 9.54 3.79
C LEU A 127 -11.08 9.19 3.36
N PHE A 128 -11.33 9.17 2.06
CA PHE A 128 -12.69 9.04 1.50
C PHE A 128 -13.11 7.59 1.25
N LYS A 129 -12.28 6.62 1.61
CA LYS A 129 -12.63 5.21 1.54
C LYS A 129 -13.42 4.74 2.78
N SER A 130 -14.23 3.70 2.60
CA SER A 130 -14.94 3.06 3.72
C SER A 130 -13.97 2.37 4.68
N ILE A 131 -14.39 2.13 5.93
CA ILE A 131 -13.57 1.41 6.91
C ILE A 131 -13.09 0.04 6.39
N PRO A 132 -13.93 -0.84 5.79
CA PRO A 132 -13.45 -2.08 5.20
C PRO A 132 -12.33 -1.89 4.17
N ASN A 133 -12.44 -0.90 3.29
CA ASN A 133 -11.39 -0.59 2.32
C ASN A 133 -10.11 -0.04 2.98
N ILE A 134 -10.22 0.70 4.08
CA ILE A 134 -9.04 1.18 4.83
C ILE A 134 -8.31 0.01 5.49
N LEU A 135 -9.03 -0.95 6.06
CA LEU A 135 -8.42 -2.16 6.65
C LEU A 135 -7.70 -2.99 5.59
N GLU A 136 -8.36 -3.25 4.47
CA GLU A 136 -7.81 -4.01 3.34
C GLU A 136 -6.58 -3.29 2.75
N ASN A 137 -6.67 -1.98 2.42
CA ASN A 137 -5.54 -1.21 1.90
C ASN A 137 -4.36 -1.16 2.89
N SER A 138 -4.62 -1.06 4.19
CA SER A 138 -3.55 -1.09 5.19
C SER A 138 -2.83 -2.44 5.19
N ALA A 139 -3.57 -3.54 5.09
CA ALA A 139 -3.01 -4.88 4.97
C ALA A 139 -2.18 -5.05 3.69
N HIS A 140 -2.65 -4.51 2.56
CA HIS A 140 -1.96 -4.49 1.27
C HIS A 140 -0.60 -3.78 1.38
N GLU A 141 -0.56 -2.57 1.92
CA GLU A 141 0.69 -1.81 2.07
C GLU A 141 1.66 -2.48 3.07
N ILE A 142 1.14 -3.04 4.17
CA ILE A 142 1.97 -3.77 5.13
C ILE A 142 2.57 -5.04 4.50
N MET A 143 1.82 -5.75 3.66
CA MET A 143 2.34 -6.91 2.94
C MET A 143 3.46 -6.51 1.98
N HIS A 144 3.36 -5.36 1.29
CA HIS A 144 4.44 -4.81 0.48
C HIS A 144 5.69 -4.49 1.31
N ILE A 145 5.51 -3.80 2.45
CA ILE A 145 6.61 -3.49 3.37
C ILE A 145 7.29 -4.76 3.86
N GLN A 146 6.52 -5.76 4.27
CA GLN A 146 7.02 -7.04 4.74
C GLN A 146 7.82 -7.75 3.62
N PHE A 147 7.29 -7.80 2.39
CA PHE A 147 7.98 -8.41 1.24
C PHE A 147 9.31 -7.70 0.92
N HIS A 148 9.33 -6.37 0.94
CA HIS A 148 10.57 -5.59 0.73
C HIS A 148 11.66 -5.93 1.75
N ASN A 149 11.28 -6.11 3.00
CA ASN A 149 12.25 -6.35 4.09
C ASN A 149 12.70 -7.82 4.19
N THR A 150 12.01 -8.75 3.52
CA THR A 150 12.25 -10.18 3.75
C THR A 150 12.57 -10.98 2.50
N TYR A 151 12.07 -10.60 1.33
CA TYR A 151 12.20 -11.38 0.09
C TYR A 151 12.71 -10.58 -1.11
N TRP A 152 12.49 -9.27 -1.13
CA TRP A 152 12.77 -8.43 -2.30
C TRP A 152 14.16 -8.62 -2.87
N SER A 153 15.19 -8.52 -2.04
CA SER A 153 16.60 -8.56 -2.50
C SER A 153 16.95 -9.88 -3.20
N ASP A 154 16.46 -11.01 -2.71
CA ASP A 154 16.78 -12.32 -3.27
C ASP A 154 15.96 -12.63 -4.52
N VAL A 155 14.75 -12.11 -4.61
CA VAL A 155 13.90 -12.19 -5.81
C VAL A 155 14.45 -11.28 -6.91
N GLU A 156 14.79 -10.02 -6.58
CA GLU A 156 15.33 -9.06 -7.55
C GLU A 156 16.61 -9.54 -8.23
N LYS A 157 17.51 -10.21 -7.51
CA LYS A 157 18.71 -10.83 -8.08
C LYS A 157 18.40 -11.88 -9.15
N GLN A 158 17.24 -12.52 -9.07
CA GLN A 158 16.87 -13.63 -9.96
C GLN A 158 16.06 -13.21 -11.18
N ILE A 159 15.17 -12.23 -11.04
CA ILE A 159 14.22 -11.83 -12.09
C ILE A 159 14.23 -10.32 -12.43
N GLY A 160 15.09 -9.54 -11.76
CA GLY A 160 15.20 -8.09 -11.97
C GLY A 160 14.10 -7.29 -11.29
N LYS A 161 14.31 -5.98 -11.22
CA LYS A 161 13.48 -5.04 -10.44
C LYS A 161 12.02 -4.97 -10.93
N GLU A 162 11.80 -4.91 -12.24
CA GLU A 162 10.45 -4.78 -12.82
C GLU A 162 9.58 -5.98 -12.45
N LYS A 163 10.03 -7.18 -12.80
CA LYS A 163 9.30 -8.42 -12.50
C LYS A 163 9.11 -8.65 -11.00
N THR A 164 10.08 -8.23 -10.17
CA THR A 164 9.94 -8.26 -8.70
C THR A 164 8.84 -7.29 -8.22
N SER A 165 8.73 -6.12 -8.85
CA SER A 165 7.66 -5.17 -8.55
C SER A 165 6.28 -5.72 -8.94
N ASP A 166 6.17 -6.38 -10.10
CA ASP A 166 4.93 -7.02 -10.54
C ASP A 166 4.54 -8.17 -9.60
N LEU A 167 5.51 -8.99 -9.22
CA LEU A 167 5.29 -10.08 -8.26
C LEU A 167 4.79 -9.56 -6.92
N LYS A 168 5.41 -8.51 -6.37
CA LYS A 168 5.01 -7.87 -5.12
C LYS A 168 3.53 -7.43 -5.17
N GLU A 169 3.11 -6.76 -6.25
CA GLU A 169 1.72 -6.36 -6.44
C GLU A 169 0.77 -7.57 -6.55
N ALA A 170 1.17 -8.59 -7.29
CA ALA A 170 0.33 -9.76 -7.50
C ALA A 170 0.16 -10.63 -6.23
N LEU A 171 1.18 -10.68 -5.36
CA LEU A 171 1.15 -11.45 -4.11
C LEU A 171 0.04 -11.02 -3.15
N THR A 172 -0.45 -9.79 -3.26
CA THR A 172 -1.57 -9.30 -2.43
C THR A 172 -2.87 -10.09 -2.64
N VAL A 173 -2.97 -10.90 -3.71
CA VAL A 173 -4.09 -11.85 -3.86
C VAL A 173 -4.25 -12.79 -2.67
N LEU A 174 -3.17 -13.06 -1.93
CA LEU A 174 -3.22 -13.88 -0.72
C LEU A 174 -4.06 -13.25 0.39
N LEU A 175 -4.26 -11.93 0.38
CA LEU A 175 -5.19 -11.24 1.27
C LEU A 175 -6.62 -11.74 1.08
N ASN A 176 -7.01 -12.03 -0.17
CA ASN A 176 -8.34 -12.57 -0.49
C ASN A 176 -8.49 -14.04 -0.08
N VAL A 177 -7.38 -14.77 0.05
CA VAL A 177 -7.40 -16.20 0.35
C VAL A 177 -7.29 -16.47 1.84
N GLU A 178 -6.37 -15.80 2.52
CA GLU A 178 -6.00 -16.11 3.91
C GLU A 178 -6.55 -15.12 4.94
N PHE A 179 -7.10 -13.95 4.51
CA PHE A 179 -7.52 -12.88 5.42
C PHE A 179 -8.92 -12.34 5.15
N LYS A 180 -9.68 -12.95 4.22
CA LYS A 180 -11.00 -12.47 3.77
C LYS A 180 -12.03 -12.27 4.88
N ASP A 181 -11.85 -12.96 5.99
CA ASP A 181 -12.72 -12.89 7.18
C ASP A 181 -12.42 -11.68 8.08
N LEU A 182 -11.30 -10.99 7.87
CA LEU A 182 -10.93 -9.79 8.65
C LEU A 182 -11.57 -8.50 8.12
N TRP A 183 -12.01 -8.51 6.86
CA TRP A 183 -12.68 -7.38 6.21
C TRP A 183 -13.69 -7.86 5.15
N LEU A 184 -14.57 -6.95 4.71
CA LEU A 184 -15.73 -7.29 3.88
C LEU A 184 -15.51 -7.02 2.38
N VAL A 185 -14.31 -6.63 1.98
CA VAL A 185 -13.96 -6.26 0.60
C VAL A 185 -12.84 -7.13 0.07
N LYS A 186 -12.62 -7.10 -1.25
CA LYS A 186 -11.53 -7.81 -1.91
C LYS A 186 -10.42 -6.84 -2.29
N ASP A 187 -9.18 -7.32 -2.25
CA ASP A 187 -8.06 -6.72 -2.96
C ASP A 187 -8.19 -7.05 -4.45
N GLU A 188 -8.54 -6.05 -5.26
CA GLU A 188 -8.75 -6.26 -6.71
C GLU A 188 -7.42 -6.33 -7.49
N GLY A 189 -6.37 -5.65 -6.99
CA GLY A 189 -5.09 -5.51 -7.66
C GLY A 189 -5.19 -4.74 -8.98
N TYR A 190 -4.10 -4.76 -9.76
CA TYR A 190 -4.07 -4.16 -11.09
C TYR A 190 -4.45 -5.19 -12.16
N THR A 191 -5.23 -4.77 -13.17
CA THR A 191 -5.71 -5.63 -14.25
C THR A 191 -4.56 -6.33 -14.99
N ILE A 192 -3.42 -5.64 -15.17
CA ILE A 192 -2.24 -6.20 -15.85
C ILE A 192 -1.62 -7.38 -15.08
N HIS A 193 -1.85 -7.50 -13.78
CA HIS A 193 -1.34 -8.60 -12.97
C HIS A 193 -2.33 -9.76 -12.81
N LYS A 194 -3.47 -9.73 -13.51
CA LYS A 194 -4.53 -10.72 -13.33
C LYS A 194 -4.05 -12.16 -13.52
N GLU A 195 -3.33 -12.45 -14.60
CA GLU A 195 -2.82 -13.80 -14.90
C GLU A 195 -1.83 -14.29 -13.83
N LEU A 196 -0.93 -13.41 -13.38
CA LEU A 196 0.01 -13.71 -12.30
C LEU A 196 -0.71 -13.94 -10.97
N ARG A 197 -1.73 -13.15 -10.65
CA ARG A 197 -2.57 -13.34 -9.45
C ARG A 197 -3.32 -14.68 -9.49
N ASP A 198 -3.90 -15.03 -10.63
CA ASP A 198 -4.57 -16.33 -10.83
C ASP A 198 -3.56 -17.51 -10.69
N PHE A 199 -2.33 -17.35 -11.18
CA PHE A 199 -1.25 -18.33 -10.99
C PHE A 199 -0.89 -18.47 -9.51
N ILE A 200 -0.65 -17.36 -8.80
CA ILE A 200 -0.29 -17.34 -7.37
C ILE A 200 -1.36 -18.03 -6.54
N GLU A 201 -2.64 -17.72 -6.77
CA GLU A 201 -3.74 -18.33 -6.03
C GLU A 201 -3.79 -19.86 -6.23
N ARG A 202 -3.57 -20.35 -7.46
CA ARG A 202 -3.53 -21.80 -7.76
C ARG A 202 -2.35 -22.49 -7.08
N GLU A 203 -1.15 -21.90 -7.16
CA GLU A 203 0.04 -22.49 -6.54
C GLU A 203 -0.04 -22.47 -5.01
N TRP A 204 -0.57 -21.39 -4.45
CA TRP A 204 -0.79 -21.31 -3.01
C TRP A 204 -1.73 -22.40 -2.48
N LYS A 205 -2.83 -22.67 -3.18
CA LYS A 205 -3.80 -23.72 -2.80
C LYS A 205 -3.17 -25.12 -2.79
N LYS A 206 -2.14 -25.37 -3.59
CA LYS A 206 -1.46 -26.68 -3.65
C LYS A 206 -0.58 -26.92 -2.43
N HIS A 207 0.16 -25.93 -1.98
CA HIS A 207 1.26 -26.14 -1.06
C HIS A 207 1.13 -25.39 0.27
N LYS A 208 0.42 -24.24 0.32
CA LYS A 208 0.35 -23.37 1.50
C LYS A 208 1.74 -23.06 2.09
N ASP A 209 2.73 -22.92 1.24
CA ASP A 209 4.12 -22.66 1.58
C ASP A 209 4.66 -21.49 0.76
N PHE A 210 5.01 -20.39 1.46
CA PHE A 210 5.37 -19.14 0.81
C PHE A 210 6.71 -19.21 0.08
N ASP A 211 7.70 -19.94 0.61
CA ASP A 211 9.01 -20.08 -0.04
C ASP A 211 8.85 -20.85 -1.37
N LYS A 212 8.10 -21.96 -1.38
CA LYS A 212 7.77 -22.70 -2.59
C LYS A 212 6.96 -21.87 -3.58
N LEU A 213 6.05 -21.03 -3.07
CA LEU A 213 5.29 -20.10 -3.92
C LEU A 213 6.21 -19.11 -4.63
N ILE A 214 7.14 -18.48 -3.88
CA ILE A 214 8.12 -17.55 -4.45
C ILE A 214 8.97 -18.24 -5.53
N ASP A 215 9.48 -19.43 -5.25
CA ASP A 215 10.27 -20.21 -6.25
C ASP A 215 9.45 -20.47 -7.53
N SER A 216 8.19 -20.91 -7.38
CA SER A 216 7.29 -21.13 -8.51
C SER A 216 7.00 -19.85 -9.30
N CYS A 217 6.82 -18.71 -8.62
CA CYS A 217 6.60 -17.41 -9.25
C CYS A 217 7.85 -16.92 -10.00
N ILE A 218 9.04 -17.14 -9.46
CA ILE A 218 10.31 -16.82 -10.12
C ILE A 218 10.43 -17.62 -11.42
N GLU A 219 10.20 -18.92 -11.38
CA GLU A 219 10.25 -19.78 -12.58
C GLU A 219 9.16 -19.42 -13.62
N TYR A 220 7.99 -19.01 -13.15
CA TYR A 220 6.93 -18.50 -14.03
C TYR A 220 7.39 -17.21 -14.73
N LEU A 221 7.89 -16.23 -13.97
CA LEU A 221 8.29 -14.93 -14.49
C LEU A 221 9.56 -14.94 -15.34
N LYS A 222 10.44 -15.94 -15.21
CA LYS A 222 11.58 -16.13 -16.12
C LYS A 222 11.16 -16.49 -17.55
N LYS A 223 9.99 -17.10 -17.73
CA LYS A 223 9.48 -17.56 -19.03
C LYS A 223 8.77 -16.47 -19.82
N TYR A 224 8.36 -15.39 -19.16
CA TYR A 224 7.67 -14.24 -19.72
C TYR A 224 8.52 -12.96 -19.53
#